data_20e2ed5862592e6991d5633891028183
#
_entry.id   20e2ed5862592e6991d5633891028183
#
_cell.length_a   1.000
_cell.length_b   1.000
_cell.length_c   1.000
_cell.angle_alpha   90.00
_cell.angle_beta   90.00
_cell.angle_gamma   90.00
#
_symmetry.space_group_name_H-M   'P 1'
#
loop_
_entity.id
_entity.type
_entity.pdbx_description
1 polymer ?
#
loop_
_entity_poly.entity_id
_entity_poly.type
_entity_poly.pdbx_seq_one_letter_code
_entity_poly.pdbx_strand_id
1 'polypeptide(L)'
;YAPTENMEGFGFGRMDSGVGLYCRKVLIDSEPKNLLPDWLRFVRGVVDSADLPLNISRESMQDSTLIQKLNKVITKRFLKTLEEKAKKEPEVYNDFWSSFGLFLKEGVTTDFTHRDQLLKLLRYESSYTEEGTNTSLADYLSRAPEGQKEIYYLFGPSRAAIESGPYIEAFKARKIEVLYLFEPIDEFVMNHARAFEAVSYTHLTLPTIP
;
A
#
# COMPACT_ATOMS: atom_id res chain seq x y z
N TYR A 1 5.73 -13.55 7.73
CA TYR A 1 6.16 -13.51 6.31
C TYR A 1 4.97 -13.24 5.39
N ALA A 2 5.23 -12.72 4.19
CA ALA A 2 4.26 -12.72 3.11
C ALA A 2 4.38 -14.04 2.33
N PRO A 3 3.26 -14.69 1.92
CA PRO A 3 3.31 -15.84 1.03
C PRO A 3 3.84 -15.44 -0.36
N THR A 4 4.13 -16.42 -1.20
CA THR A 4 4.58 -16.16 -2.58
C THR A 4 3.43 -15.79 -3.52
N GLU A 5 2.21 -16.22 -3.19
CA GLU A 5 1.03 -16.05 -4.05
C GLU A 5 -0.12 -15.37 -3.29
N ASN A 6 -0.84 -14.53 -4.00
CA ASN A 6 -2.05 -13.87 -3.52
C ASN A 6 -3.28 -14.68 -3.92
N MET A 7 -3.82 -15.46 -3.01
CA MET A 7 -5.00 -16.30 -3.26
C MET A 7 -6.28 -15.49 -3.51
N GLU A 8 -6.42 -14.27 -2.97
CA GLU A 8 -7.57 -13.41 -3.29
C GLU A 8 -7.54 -12.98 -4.77
N GLY A 9 -6.37 -12.74 -5.33
CA GLY A 9 -6.20 -12.40 -6.75
C GLY A 9 -6.66 -13.51 -7.70
N PHE A 10 -6.66 -14.76 -7.23
CA PHE A 10 -7.18 -15.91 -8.00
C PHE A 10 -8.68 -16.17 -7.80
N GLY A 11 -9.40 -15.32 -7.07
CA GLY A 11 -10.83 -15.44 -6.87
C GLY A 11 -11.28 -16.45 -5.81
N PHE A 12 -10.35 -16.90 -4.93
CA PHE A 12 -10.68 -17.80 -3.82
C PHE A 12 -11.40 -17.12 -2.64
N GLY A 13 -11.84 -15.88 -2.82
CA GLY A 13 -12.50 -15.12 -1.78
C GLY A 13 -11.50 -14.43 -0.83
N ARG A 14 -12.03 -13.72 0.16
CA ARG A 14 -11.22 -12.97 1.11
C ARG A 14 -10.42 -13.91 2.01
N MET A 15 -9.13 -13.62 2.17
CA MET A 15 -8.25 -14.37 3.09
C MET A 15 -8.51 -13.99 4.53
N ASP A 16 -8.52 -14.99 5.42
CA ASP A 16 -8.44 -14.77 6.85
C ASP A 16 -7.00 -14.52 7.30
N SER A 17 -6.84 -13.82 8.43
CA SER A 17 -5.51 -13.60 9.01
C SER A 17 -4.85 -14.96 9.34
N GLY A 18 -3.64 -15.17 8.83
CA GLY A 18 -2.90 -16.41 9.05
C GLY A 18 -1.77 -16.27 10.09
N VAL A 19 -1.97 -15.42 11.11
CA VAL A 19 -0.99 -15.19 12.18
C VAL A 19 -1.54 -15.71 13.49
N GLY A 20 -0.98 -16.82 13.99
CA GLY A 20 -1.34 -17.40 15.28
C GLY A 20 -0.68 -16.67 16.44
N LEU A 21 -1.42 -16.57 17.57
CA LEU A 21 -0.96 -15.97 18.82
C LEU A 21 -0.58 -17.06 19.83
N TYR A 22 0.63 -16.97 20.34
CA TYR A 22 1.20 -17.90 21.31
C TYR A 22 1.63 -17.19 22.59
N CYS A 23 1.59 -17.91 23.69
CA CYS A 23 2.19 -17.49 24.95
C CYS A 23 3.14 -18.60 25.43
N ARG A 24 4.42 -18.31 25.53
CA ARG A 24 5.44 -19.29 25.95
C ARG A 24 5.34 -20.62 25.18
N LYS A 25 5.20 -20.52 23.86
CA LYS A 25 5.03 -21.65 22.92
C LYS A 25 3.72 -22.43 23.03
N VAL A 26 2.74 -21.96 23.84
CA VAL A 26 1.39 -22.52 23.89
C VAL A 26 0.49 -21.70 22.99
N LEU A 27 -0.25 -22.36 22.10
CA LEU A 27 -1.24 -21.71 21.24
C LEU A 27 -2.38 -21.15 22.09
N ILE A 28 -2.60 -19.84 21.98
CA ILE A 28 -3.67 -19.13 22.64
C ILE A 28 -4.85 -18.92 21.68
N ASP A 29 -4.54 -18.45 20.47
CA ASP A 29 -5.55 -18.24 19.44
C ASP A 29 -4.92 -18.48 18.05
N SER A 30 -5.57 -19.28 17.22
CA SER A 30 -5.11 -19.53 15.84
C SER A 30 -5.44 -18.38 14.91
N GLU A 31 -6.47 -17.59 15.21
CA GLU A 31 -6.98 -16.49 14.38
C GLU A 31 -7.35 -15.27 15.24
N PRO A 32 -6.36 -14.67 15.92
CA PRO A 32 -6.60 -13.55 16.82
C PRO A 32 -7.13 -12.34 16.06
N LYS A 33 -8.33 -11.92 16.41
CA LYS A 33 -8.91 -10.69 15.85
C LYS A 33 -8.10 -9.47 16.33
N ASN A 34 -7.99 -8.47 15.48
CA ASN A 34 -7.31 -7.20 15.77
C ASN A 34 -5.80 -7.29 16.06
N LEU A 35 -5.16 -8.44 15.88
CA LEU A 35 -3.70 -8.56 16.01
C LEU A 35 -2.96 -7.86 14.88
N LEU A 36 -3.52 -7.87 13.68
CA LEU A 36 -3.04 -7.11 12.51
C LEU A 36 -4.17 -6.24 11.95
N PRO A 37 -3.85 -5.12 11.31
CA PRO A 37 -4.83 -4.39 10.50
C PRO A 37 -5.34 -5.30 9.37
N ASP A 38 -6.56 -5.06 8.96
CA ASP A 38 -7.25 -5.87 7.96
C ASP A 38 -6.54 -5.91 6.59
N TRP A 39 -5.90 -4.82 6.22
CA TRP A 39 -5.08 -4.75 5.02
C TRP A 39 -3.78 -5.58 5.09
N LEU A 40 -3.39 -6.12 6.29
CA LEU A 40 -2.30 -7.08 6.44
C LEU A 40 -2.75 -8.54 6.52
N ARG A 41 -3.99 -8.86 6.15
CA ARG A 41 -4.56 -10.22 6.20
C ARG A 41 -3.81 -11.26 5.37
N PHE A 42 -3.01 -10.84 4.39
CA PHE A 42 -2.13 -11.73 3.63
C PHE A 42 -0.91 -12.22 4.43
N VAL A 43 -0.57 -11.57 5.54
CA VAL A 43 0.60 -11.95 6.36
C VAL A 43 0.36 -13.29 7.05
N ARG A 44 1.40 -14.12 7.09
CA ARG A 44 1.39 -15.44 7.71
C ARG A 44 2.49 -15.54 8.75
N GLY A 45 2.26 -16.31 9.81
CA GLY A 45 3.27 -16.57 10.83
C GLY A 45 2.72 -16.78 12.22
N VAL A 46 3.58 -16.51 13.19
CA VAL A 46 3.25 -16.63 14.62
C VAL A 46 3.79 -15.44 15.39
N VAL A 47 3.06 -15.05 16.43
CA VAL A 47 3.50 -14.10 17.46
C VAL A 47 3.52 -14.84 18.77
N ASP A 48 4.67 -14.91 19.44
CA ASP A 48 4.81 -15.47 20.78
C ASP A 48 5.15 -14.36 21.76
N SER A 49 4.32 -14.15 22.77
CA SER A 49 4.50 -13.14 23.79
C SER A 49 4.35 -13.74 25.20
N ALA A 50 5.41 -13.61 26.01
CA ALA A 50 5.42 -14.11 27.38
C ALA A 50 4.49 -13.30 28.32
N ASP A 51 4.10 -12.11 27.92
CA ASP A 51 3.29 -11.18 28.72
C ASP A 51 1.77 -11.42 28.59
N LEU A 52 1.38 -12.37 27.74
CA LEU A 52 -0.02 -12.76 27.57
C LEU A 52 -0.50 -13.54 28.81
N PRO A 53 -1.59 -13.11 29.45
CA PRO A 53 -2.17 -13.88 30.55
C PRO A 53 -2.84 -15.16 30.02
N LEU A 54 -2.45 -16.32 30.55
CA LEU A 54 -2.96 -17.64 30.15
C LEU A 54 -4.44 -17.90 30.53
N ASN A 55 -5.02 -17.04 31.36
CA ASN A 55 -6.34 -17.25 31.97
C ASN A 55 -7.46 -16.38 31.38
N ILE A 56 -7.23 -15.71 30.25
CA ILE A 56 -8.23 -14.85 29.63
C ILE A 56 -9.02 -15.64 28.58
N SER A 57 -10.35 -15.49 28.61
CA SER A 57 -11.20 -16.00 27.53
C SER A 57 -10.85 -15.31 26.18
N ARG A 58 -11.04 -16.02 25.07
CA ARG A 58 -10.79 -15.46 23.72
C ARG A 58 -11.50 -14.13 23.49
N GLU A 59 -12.73 -13.96 23.99
CA GLU A 59 -13.52 -12.74 23.87
C GLU A 59 -12.90 -11.55 24.61
N SER A 60 -12.35 -11.77 25.80
CA SER A 60 -11.70 -10.71 26.60
C SER A 60 -10.32 -10.32 26.04
N MET A 61 -9.72 -11.18 25.22
CA MET A 61 -8.39 -10.92 24.65
C MET A 61 -8.45 -10.03 23.41
N GLN A 62 -9.53 -10.12 22.64
CA GLN A 62 -9.68 -9.40 21.38
C GLN A 62 -9.60 -7.87 21.50
N ASP A 63 -10.07 -7.33 22.63
CA ASP A 63 -10.07 -5.88 22.93
C ASP A 63 -9.01 -5.48 23.97
N SER A 64 -8.07 -6.38 24.28
CA SER A 64 -7.07 -6.09 25.29
C SER A 64 -6.08 -5.02 24.83
N THR A 65 -5.68 -4.14 25.77
CA THR A 65 -4.64 -3.12 25.53
C THR A 65 -3.35 -3.74 25.03
N LEU A 66 -3.09 -5.00 25.36
CA LEU A 66 -1.91 -5.74 24.92
C LEU A 66 -1.99 -6.09 23.44
N ILE A 67 -3.14 -6.58 22.95
CA ILE A 67 -3.33 -6.86 21.51
C ILE A 67 -3.15 -5.57 20.69
N GLN A 68 -3.69 -4.45 21.15
CA GLN A 68 -3.51 -3.16 20.49
C GLN A 68 -2.04 -2.72 20.45
N LYS A 69 -1.28 -2.95 21.54
CA LYS A 69 0.16 -2.69 21.56
C LYS A 69 0.93 -3.59 20.58
N LEU A 70 0.62 -4.89 20.58
CA LEU A 70 1.21 -5.84 19.64
C LEU A 70 0.90 -5.45 18.18
N ASN A 71 -0.34 -5.13 17.87
CA ASN A 71 -0.76 -4.65 16.55
C ASN A 71 0.13 -3.47 16.10
N LYS A 72 0.23 -2.42 16.91
CA LYS A 72 1.05 -1.23 16.59
C LYS A 72 2.52 -1.57 16.34
N VAL A 73 3.10 -2.41 17.19
CA VAL A 73 4.52 -2.79 17.09
C VAL A 73 4.77 -3.63 15.84
N ILE A 74 3.92 -4.62 15.58
CA ILE A 74 4.07 -5.54 14.45
C ILE A 74 3.86 -4.79 13.13
N THR A 75 2.79 -3.99 13.04
CA THR A 75 2.49 -3.19 11.85
C THR A 75 3.64 -2.23 11.52
N LYS A 76 4.11 -1.47 12.51
CA LYS A 76 5.24 -0.56 12.33
C LYS A 76 6.51 -1.29 11.88
N ARG A 77 6.82 -2.45 12.48
CA ARG A 77 7.99 -3.24 12.10
C ARG A 77 7.86 -3.82 10.70
N PHE A 78 6.68 -4.29 10.33
CA PHE A 78 6.41 -4.81 9.01
C PHE A 78 6.58 -3.72 7.93
N LEU A 79 5.98 -2.55 8.11
CA LEU A 79 6.14 -1.41 7.21
C LEU A 79 7.61 -0.99 7.07
N LYS A 80 8.34 -0.90 8.19
CA LYS A 80 9.76 -0.58 8.15
C LYS A 80 10.57 -1.62 7.35
N THR A 81 10.24 -2.91 7.50
CA THR A 81 10.90 -3.97 6.72
C THR A 81 10.60 -3.82 5.22
N LEU A 82 9.36 -3.49 4.84
CA LEU A 82 9.00 -3.22 3.45
C LEU A 82 9.74 -2.00 2.89
N GLU A 83 9.86 -0.91 3.66
CA GLU A 83 10.63 0.27 3.26
C GLU A 83 12.11 -0.05 3.04
N GLU A 84 12.70 -0.86 3.93
CA GLU A 84 14.09 -1.32 3.78
C GLU A 84 14.26 -2.19 2.54
N LYS A 85 13.33 -3.12 2.28
CA LYS A 85 13.33 -3.97 1.08
C LYS A 85 13.18 -3.14 -0.18
N ALA A 86 12.24 -2.21 -0.21
CA ALA A 86 12.02 -1.33 -1.36
C ALA A 86 13.28 -0.52 -1.74
N LYS A 87 14.12 -0.17 -0.75
CA LYS A 87 15.37 0.58 -0.99
C LYS A 87 16.56 -0.30 -1.34
N LYS A 88 16.70 -1.45 -0.68
CA LYS A 88 17.90 -2.29 -0.81
C LYS A 88 17.76 -3.38 -1.86
N GLU A 89 16.55 -3.85 -2.09
CA GLU A 89 16.23 -4.98 -2.95
C GLU A 89 14.98 -4.64 -3.81
N PRO A 90 15.09 -3.64 -4.72
CA PRO A 90 13.92 -3.12 -5.44
C PRO A 90 13.22 -4.17 -6.30
N GLU A 91 13.95 -5.13 -6.87
CA GLU A 91 13.36 -6.23 -7.67
C GLU A 91 12.49 -7.12 -6.78
N VAL A 92 12.99 -7.54 -5.61
CA VAL A 92 12.23 -8.34 -4.64
C VAL A 92 10.99 -7.57 -4.15
N TYR A 93 11.12 -6.26 -3.98
CA TYR A 93 9.99 -5.44 -3.61
C TYR A 93 8.95 -5.32 -4.72
N ASN A 94 9.37 -5.22 -5.99
CA ASN A 94 8.45 -5.16 -7.13
C ASN A 94 7.68 -6.48 -7.31
N ASP A 95 8.31 -7.63 -7.08
CA ASP A 95 7.62 -8.93 -7.06
C ASP A 95 6.58 -8.99 -5.95
N PHE A 96 6.94 -8.52 -4.75
CA PHE A 96 6.00 -8.38 -3.65
C PHE A 96 4.85 -7.42 -4.01
N TRP A 97 5.17 -6.26 -4.59
CA TRP A 97 4.20 -5.25 -5.00
C TRP A 97 3.19 -5.81 -6.01
N SER A 98 3.64 -6.56 -6.99
CA SER A 98 2.79 -7.18 -8.02
C SER A 98 1.74 -8.12 -7.41
N SER A 99 2.09 -8.80 -6.30
CA SER A 99 1.18 -9.74 -5.62
C SER A 99 0.32 -9.07 -4.56
N PHE A 100 0.85 -8.10 -3.82
CA PHE A 100 0.25 -7.56 -2.59
C PHE A 100 0.05 -6.04 -2.58
N GLY A 101 0.34 -5.35 -3.67
CA GLY A 101 0.19 -3.89 -3.77
C GLY A 101 -1.24 -3.41 -3.48
N LEU A 102 -2.25 -4.18 -3.91
CA LEU A 102 -3.65 -3.89 -3.66
C LEU A 102 -3.96 -3.76 -2.16
N PHE A 103 -3.37 -4.60 -1.32
CA PHE A 103 -3.57 -4.54 0.14
C PHE A 103 -2.95 -3.27 0.75
N LEU A 104 -1.79 -2.83 0.24
CA LEU A 104 -1.20 -1.57 0.69
C LEU A 104 -2.04 -0.36 0.25
N LYS A 105 -2.62 -0.40 -0.95
CA LYS A 105 -3.58 0.60 -1.43
C LYS A 105 -4.83 0.64 -0.55
N GLU A 106 -5.38 -0.51 -0.16
CA GLU A 106 -6.47 -0.62 0.80
C GLU A 106 -6.07 -0.01 2.16
N GLY A 107 -4.84 -0.26 2.62
CA GLY A 107 -4.29 0.35 3.83
C GLY A 107 -4.27 1.88 3.77
N VAL A 108 -3.91 2.49 2.65
CA VAL A 108 -3.95 3.96 2.49
C VAL A 108 -5.35 4.53 2.71
N THR A 109 -6.39 3.81 2.29
CA THR A 109 -7.78 4.27 2.40
C THR A 109 -8.38 4.05 3.80
N THR A 110 -7.89 3.06 4.55
CA THR A 110 -8.50 2.62 5.83
C THR A 110 -7.66 2.92 7.07
N ASP A 111 -6.33 2.97 6.96
CA ASP A 111 -5.41 3.16 8.09
C ASP A 111 -4.79 4.56 8.11
N PHE A 112 -5.48 5.50 8.75
CA PHE A 112 -5.01 6.88 8.87
C PHE A 112 -3.71 7.02 9.66
N THR A 113 -3.41 6.06 10.56
CA THR A 113 -2.22 6.11 11.42
C THR A 113 -0.94 5.84 10.64
N HIS A 114 -0.99 4.91 9.68
CA HIS A 114 0.18 4.48 8.90
C HIS A 114 0.18 5.00 7.46
N ARG A 115 -0.77 5.88 7.11
CA ARG A 115 -0.96 6.37 5.74
C ARG A 115 0.32 6.92 5.12
N ASP A 116 1.04 7.79 5.81
CA ASP A 116 2.26 8.42 5.28
C ASP A 116 3.37 7.39 5.00
N GLN A 117 3.44 6.33 5.80
CA GLN A 117 4.37 5.23 5.55
C GLN A 117 3.91 4.38 4.36
N LEU A 118 2.61 4.10 4.25
CA LEU A 118 2.04 3.36 3.13
C LEU A 118 2.23 4.09 1.80
N LEU A 119 2.06 5.41 1.77
CA LEU A 119 2.30 6.22 0.57
C LEU A 119 3.72 6.07 0.01
N LYS A 120 4.74 5.93 0.86
CA LYS A 120 6.14 5.69 0.44
C LYS A 120 6.34 4.34 -0.24
N LEU A 121 5.44 3.41 0.03
CA LEU A 121 5.49 2.05 -0.48
C LEU A 121 4.74 1.88 -1.81
N LEU A 122 3.91 2.82 -2.20
CA LEU A 122 3.14 2.75 -3.45
C LEU A 122 4.06 2.75 -4.68
N ARG A 123 3.61 2.05 -5.71
CA ARG A 123 4.28 1.97 -7.01
C ARG A 123 3.27 2.17 -8.13
N TYR A 124 3.67 2.95 -9.12
CA TYR A 124 2.86 3.26 -10.30
C TYR A 124 3.73 3.28 -11.55
N GLU A 125 3.17 2.97 -12.69
CA GLU A 125 3.78 3.34 -13.94
C GLU A 125 3.67 4.86 -14.16
N SER A 126 4.52 5.41 -15.02
CA SER A 126 4.46 6.83 -15.36
C SER A 126 4.82 7.06 -16.83
N SER A 127 4.62 8.30 -17.27
CA SER A 127 5.05 8.71 -18.63
C SER A 127 6.58 8.69 -18.82
N TYR A 128 7.36 8.53 -17.76
CA TYR A 128 8.82 8.47 -17.78
C TYR A 128 9.37 7.06 -17.54
N THR A 129 8.51 6.09 -17.26
CA THR A 129 8.89 4.68 -17.14
C THR A 129 8.51 3.90 -18.39
N GLU A 130 9.21 2.79 -18.65
CA GLU A 130 8.79 1.82 -19.65
C GLU A 130 7.55 1.06 -19.16
N GLU A 131 6.82 0.45 -20.10
CA GLU A 131 5.66 -0.38 -19.80
C GLU A 131 6.05 -1.53 -18.83
N GLY A 132 5.24 -1.73 -17.81
CA GLY A 132 5.51 -2.71 -16.75
C GLY A 132 6.57 -2.28 -15.73
N THR A 133 7.19 -1.10 -15.90
CA THR A 133 8.17 -0.58 -14.94
C THR A 133 7.54 0.44 -14.01
N ASN A 134 7.63 0.18 -12.72
CA ASN A 134 7.02 1.02 -11.70
C ASN A 134 8.02 2.04 -11.12
N THR A 135 7.50 3.20 -10.74
CA THR A 135 8.21 4.23 -9.97
C THR A 135 7.55 4.45 -8.60
N SER A 136 8.32 4.92 -7.63
CA SER A 136 7.78 5.39 -6.36
C SER A 136 7.35 6.85 -6.44
N LEU A 137 6.53 7.30 -5.49
CA LEU A 137 6.19 8.73 -5.37
C LEU A 137 7.42 9.60 -5.06
N ALA A 138 8.37 9.07 -4.29
CA ALA A 138 9.62 9.77 -3.99
C ALA A 138 10.50 9.94 -5.24
N ASP A 139 10.63 8.89 -6.07
CA ASP A 139 11.39 8.97 -7.32
C ASP A 139 10.71 9.90 -8.32
N TYR A 140 9.37 9.88 -8.41
CA TYR A 140 8.60 10.85 -9.19
C TYR A 140 8.94 12.28 -8.77
N LEU A 141 8.86 12.60 -7.48
CA LEU A 141 9.17 13.94 -6.96
C LEU A 141 10.63 14.34 -7.19
N SER A 142 11.57 13.39 -7.12
CA SER A 142 12.98 13.66 -7.37
C SER A 142 13.28 14.10 -8.81
N ARG A 143 12.41 13.71 -9.76
CA ARG A 143 12.49 14.08 -11.17
C ARG A 143 11.62 15.28 -11.53
N ALA A 144 10.75 15.72 -10.61
CA ALA A 144 9.85 16.84 -10.86
C ALA A 144 10.63 18.14 -11.11
N PRO A 145 10.23 18.98 -12.07
CA PRO A 145 10.82 20.28 -12.29
C PRO A 145 10.77 21.17 -11.04
N GLU A 146 11.78 22.03 -10.87
CA GLU A 146 11.79 22.99 -9.76
C GLU A 146 10.53 23.85 -9.77
N GLY A 147 9.87 23.95 -8.61
CA GLY A 147 8.63 24.69 -8.45
C GLY A 147 7.34 23.92 -8.78
N GLN A 148 7.43 22.64 -9.18
CA GLN A 148 6.23 21.80 -9.32
C GLN A 148 5.60 21.57 -7.94
N LYS A 149 4.31 21.90 -7.83
CA LYS A 149 3.55 21.83 -6.57
C LYS A 149 2.55 20.68 -6.53
N GLU A 150 2.45 19.91 -7.60
CA GLU A 150 1.42 18.90 -7.78
C GLU A 150 2.00 17.61 -8.35
N ILE A 151 1.46 16.48 -7.90
CA ILE A 151 1.67 15.16 -8.49
C ILE A 151 0.54 14.95 -9.49
N TYR A 152 0.90 14.87 -10.76
CA TYR A 152 -0.08 14.68 -11.83
C TYR A 152 -0.33 13.21 -12.10
N TYR A 153 -1.59 12.84 -12.26
CA TYR A 153 -1.98 11.48 -12.59
C TYR A 153 -3.14 11.43 -13.60
N LEU A 154 -3.19 10.35 -14.35
CA LEU A 154 -4.29 9.99 -15.24
C LEU A 154 -4.79 8.60 -14.89
N PHE A 155 -6.10 8.44 -14.90
CA PHE A 155 -6.76 7.16 -14.76
C PHE A 155 -7.22 6.63 -16.12
N GLY A 156 -7.02 5.34 -16.37
CA GLY A 156 -7.49 4.70 -17.59
C GLY A 156 -7.38 3.17 -17.51
N PRO A 157 -8.05 2.46 -18.44
CA PRO A 157 -8.09 1.01 -18.41
C PRO A 157 -6.75 0.35 -18.80
N SER A 158 -5.86 1.08 -19.43
CA SER A 158 -4.54 0.63 -19.82
C SER A 158 -3.60 1.80 -20.12
N ARG A 159 -2.29 1.54 -20.15
CA ARG A 159 -1.27 2.49 -20.55
C ARG A 159 -1.55 3.05 -21.98
N ALA A 160 -1.83 2.17 -22.93
CA ALA A 160 -2.12 2.58 -24.30
C ALA A 160 -3.33 3.53 -24.40
N ALA A 161 -4.37 3.29 -23.59
CA ALA A 161 -5.55 4.16 -23.54
C ALA A 161 -5.19 5.55 -22.98
N ILE A 162 -4.36 5.61 -21.94
CA ILE A 162 -3.90 6.88 -21.35
C ILE A 162 -3.00 7.63 -22.35
N GLU A 163 -2.06 6.94 -22.97
CA GLU A 163 -1.07 7.55 -23.89
C GLU A 163 -1.67 8.02 -25.21
N SER A 164 -2.77 7.43 -25.66
CA SER A 164 -3.53 7.89 -26.83
C SER A 164 -4.51 9.02 -26.52
N GLY A 165 -4.68 9.35 -25.24
CA GLY A 165 -5.60 10.40 -24.79
C GLY A 165 -5.07 11.80 -25.06
N PRO A 166 -5.94 12.81 -25.22
CA PRO A 166 -5.54 14.19 -25.54
C PRO A 166 -4.81 14.91 -24.39
N TYR A 167 -4.92 14.40 -23.17
CA TYR A 167 -4.35 15.05 -21.98
C TYR A 167 -2.83 14.91 -21.89
N ILE A 168 -2.31 13.74 -22.24
CA ILE A 168 -0.91 13.40 -22.03
C ILE A 168 0.04 14.24 -22.91
N GLU A 169 -0.40 14.63 -24.10
CA GLU A 169 0.45 15.38 -25.05
C GLU A 169 0.88 16.74 -24.50
N ALA A 170 0.00 17.44 -23.80
CA ALA A 170 0.31 18.76 -23.21
C ALA A 170 1.39 18.64 -22.11
N PHE A 171 1.43 17.52 -21.38
CA PHE A 171 2.42 17.27 -20.32
C PHE A 171 3.74 16.76 -20.90
N LYS A 172 3.68 15.92 -21.92
CA LYS A 172 4.88 15.52 -22.70
C LYS A 172 5.60 16.73 -23.29
N ALA A 173 4.85 17.65 -23.92
CA ALA A 173 5.41 18.88 -24.49
C ALA A 173 6.09 19.78 -23.45
N ARG A 174 5.59 19.79 -22.22
CA ARG A 174 6.15 20.55 -21.09
C ARG A 174 7.21 19.76 -20.30
N LYS A 175 7.48 18.52 -20.67
CA LYS A 175 8.37 17.61 -19.95
C LYS A 175 7.96 17.42 -18.48
N ILE A 176 6.67 17.28 -18.23
CA ILE A 176 6.12 17.00 -16.91
C ILE A 176 5.72 15.52 -16.86
N GLU A 177 6.23 14.82 -15.86
CA GLU A 177 5.89 13.40 -15.62
C GLU A 177 4.46 13.27 -15.11
N VAL A 178 3.76 12.21 -15.58
CA VAL A 178 2.37 11.89 -15.18
C VAL A 178 2.31 10.44 -14.76
N LEU A 179 1.74 10.16 -13.58
CA LEU A 179 1.49 8.82 -13.09
C LEU A 179 0.29 8.19 -13.81
N TYR A 180 0.38 6.89 -14.09
CA TYR A 180 -0.67 6.10 -14.72
C TYR A 180 -1.34 5.20 -13.68
N LEU A 181 -2.64 5.32 -13.57
CA LEU A 181 -3.47 4.60 -12.61
C LEU A 181 -4.44 3.70 -13.37
N PHE A 182 -4.44 2.41 -13.07
CA PHE A 182 -5.21 1.42 -13.81
C PHE A 182 -6.30 0.75 -12.97
N GLU A 183 -6.15 0.75 -11.65
CA GLU A 183 -7.05 0.05 -10.75
C GLU A 183 -8.11 0.99 -10.16
N PRO A 184 -9.37 0.59 -10.06
CA PRO A 184 -10.44 1.43 -9.50
C PRO A 184 -10.13 1.95 -8.09
N ILE A 185 -9.36 1.21 -7.30
CA ILE A 185 -8.96 1.65 -5.96
C ILE A 185 -8.01 2.85 -5.99
N ASP A 186 -7.28 3.08 -7.08
CA ASP A 186 -6.30 4.16 -7.18
C ASP A 186 -6.95 5.53 -7.03
N GLU A 187 -8.16 5.71 -7.55
CA GLU A 187 -8.90 6.95 -7.37
C GLU A 187 -9.21 7.22 -5.89
N PHE A 188 -9.61 6.18 -5.14
CA PHE A 188 -9.82 6.30 -3.70
C PHE A 188 -8.50 6.58 -2.97
N VAL A 189 -7.41 5.94 -3.37
CA VAL A 189 -6.07 6.18 -2.81
C VAL A 189 -5.69 7.65 -2.97
N MET A 190 -5.81 8.23 -4.18
CA MET A 190 -5.45 9.62 -4.44
C MET A 190 -6.33 10.60 -3.64
N ASN A 191 -7.63 10.34 -3.54
CA ASN A 191 -8.55 11.15 -2.75
C ASN A 191 -8.21 11.12 -1.24
N HIS A 192 -7.77 9.97 -0.70
CA HIS A 192 -7.41 9.83 0.71
C HIS A 192 -5.97 10.30 1.00
N ALA A 193 -5.07 10.15 0.06
CA ALA A 193 -3.69 10.58 0.19
C ALA A 193 -3.56 12.11 0.32
N ARG A 194 -4.40 12.88 -0.37
CA ARG A 194 -4.44 14.34 -0.40
C ARG A 194 -3.13 14.99 -0.85
N ALA A 195 -2.01 14.59 -0.25
CA ALA A 195 -0.67 15.06 -0.56
C ALA A 195 0.38 14.02 -0.17
N PHE A 196 1.54 14.07 -0.82
CA PHE A 196 2.75 13.32 -0.45
C PHE A 196 3.90 14.31 -0.29
N GLU A 197 4.60 14.30 0.86
CA GLU A 197 5.68 15.25 1.18
C GLU A 197 5.30 16.73 0.94
N ALA A 198 4.08 17.10 1.32
CA ALA A 198 3.46 18.41 1.11
C ALA A 198 3.14 18.80 -0.35
N VAL A 199 3.27 17.85 -1.30
CA VAL A 199 2.88 18.03 -2.70
C VAL A 199 1.50 17.40 -2.92
N SER A 200 0.53 18.20 -3.39
CA SER A 200 -0.85 17.75 -3.63
C SER A 200 -0.95 16.85 -4.86
N TYR A 201 -1.96 15.97 -4.89
CA TYR A 201 -2.30 15.20 -6.09
C TYR A 201 -3.29 15.96 -6.95
N THR A 202 -3.09 15.91 -8.27
CA THR A 202 -4.00 16.56 -9.24
C THR A 202 -4.35 15.58 -10.36
N HIS A 203 -5.66 15.29 -10.45
CA HIS A 203 -6.22 14.55 -11.59
C HIS A 203 -6.30 15.46 -12.81
N LEU A 204 -5.77 14.99 -13.93
CA LEU A 204 -5.80 15.73 -15.18
C LEU A 204 -7.17 15.57 -15.85
N THR A 205 -7.94 16.63 -15.84
CA THR A 205 -9.20 16.73 -16.58
C THR A 205 -9.05 17.77 -17.68
N LEU A 206 -9.81 17.65 -18.80
CA LEU A 206 -9.92 18.75 -19.72
C LEU A 206 -10.49 19.97 -19.00
N PRO A 207 -9.91 21.17 -19.20
CA PRO A 207 -10.62 22.37 -18.81
C PRO A 207 -11.96 22.36 -19.56
N THR A 208 -13.04 22.40 -18.78
CA THR A 208 -14.38 22.62 -19.35
C THR A 208 -14.29 23.97 -20.04
N ILE A 209 -14.29 23.97 -21.38
CA ILE A 209 -14.35 25.21 -22.14
C ILE A 209 -15.72 25.81 -21.84
N PRO A 210 -15.78 27.05 -21.33
CA PRO A 210 -17.04 27.68 -21.04
C PRO A 210 -17.85 27.94 -22.31
#